data_5be9435c9372a07f022ada41e756884d
#
_entry.id   5be9435c9372a07f022ada41e756884d
#
_cell.length_a   1.000
_cell.length_b   1.000
_cell.length_c   1.000
_cell.angle_alpha   90.00
_cell.angle_beta   90.00
_cell.angle_gamma   90.00
#
_symmetry.space_group_name_H-M   'P 1'
#
loop_
_entity.id
_entity.type
_entity.pdbx_description
1 polymer ?
#
loop_
_entity_poly.entity_id
_entity_poly.type
_entity_poly.pdbx_seq_one_letter_code
_entity_poly.pdbx_strand_id
1 'polypeptide(L)'
;MASRIEVVTVGNDEVGVAAAHAFLLLREAAAADGVALILNSGFRTMKEQEYLYDCYLSKKCNSGNLAAKPGFSNHQNGIALDIKDPSAKWLYAHARSYGFENTVPSEPWHWEYAGADPGGMCTE
;
A
#
# COMPACT_ATOMS: atom_id res chain seq x y z
N MET A 1 -14.47 -17.35 -0.67
CA MET A 1 -13.27 -17.82 -1.33
C MET A 1 -12.34 -16.67 -1.70
N ALA A 2 -11.08 -16.83 -1.44
CA ALA A 2 -10.13 -15.77 -1.74
C ALA A 2 -9.93 -15.61 -3.24
N SER A 3 -9.96 -14.39 -3.70
CA SER A 3 -9.68 -14.07 -5.08
C SER A 3 -8.18 -14.07 -5.33
N ARG A 4 -7.81 -14.36 -6.54
CA ARG A 4 -6.42 -14.26 -6.96
C ARG A 4 -6.17 -12.82 -7.39
N ILE A 5 -5.10 -12.25 -6.86
CA ILE A 5 -4.71 -10.88 -7.18
C ILE A 5 -3.48 -10.94 -8.05
N GLU A 6 -3.54 -10.32 -9.22
CA GLU A 6 -2.36 -10.22 -10.06
C GLU A 6 -1.45 -9.13 -9.51
N VAL A 7 -0.20 -9.48 -9.30
CA VAL A 7 0.78 -8.56 -8.76
C VAL A 7 2.01 -8.49 -9.66
N VAL A 8 2.74 -7.39 -9.55
CA VAL A 8 4.03 -7.22 -10.20
C VAL A 8 5.02 -6.78 -9.14
N THR A 9 6.29 -7.04 -9.39
CA THR A 9 7.35 -6.65 -8.46
C THR A 9 7.75 -5.20 -8.71
N VAL A 10 7.76 -4.41 -7.63
CA VAL A 10 8.24 -3.03 -7.65
C VAL A 10 9.30 -2.94 -6.56
N GLY A 11 10.56 -2.79 -6.96
CA GLY A 11 11.66 -2.88 -6.00
C GLY A 11 11.71 -4.27 -5.38
N ASN A 12 11.54 -4.35 -4.08
CA ASN A 12 11.54 -5.61 -3.34
C ASN A 12 10.15 -6.08 -2.93
N ASP A 13 9.11 -5.37 -3.36
CA ASP A 13 7.75 -5.64 -2.93
C ASP A 13 6.86 -5.98 -4.11
N GLU A 14 5.79 -6.72 -3.83
CA GLU A 14 4.77 -7.02 -4.83
C GLU A 14 3.62 -6.04 -4.67
N VAL A 15 3.04 -5.64 -5.79
CA VAL A 15 1.97 -4.63 -5.81
C VAL A 15 0.93 -5.08 -6.82
N GLY A 16 -0.34 -4.87 -6.52
CA GLY A 16 -1.40 -5.12 -7.49
C GLY A 16 -1.15 -4.32 -8.77
N VAL A 17 -1.46 -4.90 -9.92
CA VAL A 17 -1.05 -4.36 -11.22
C VAL A 17 -1.45 -2.90 -11.41
N ALA A 18 -2.70 -2.56 -11.14
CA ALA A 18 -3.16 -1.18 -11.37
C ALA A 18 -2.52 -0.19 -10.38
N ALA A 19 -2.40 -0.59 -9.12
CA ALA A 19 -1.75 0.25 -8.12
C ALA A 19 -0.26 0.42 -8.45
N ALA A 20 0.37 -0.62 -8.99
CA ALA A 20 1.78 -0.55 -9.38
C ALA A 20 1.99 0.46 -10.49
N HIS A 21 1.16 0.45 -11.51
CA HIS A 21 1.26 1.40 -12.61
C HIS A 21 1.10 2.83 -12.08
N ALA A 22 0.08 3.06 -11.26
CA ALA A 22 -0.17 4.38 -10.69
C ALA A 22 0.98 4.81 -9.78
N PHE A 23 1.54 3.89 -9.00
CA PHE A 23 2.67 4.20 -8.12
C PHE A 23 3.92 4.59 -8.90
N LEU A 24 4.20 3.91 -10.01
CA LEU A 24 5.36 4.25 -10.81
C LEU A 24 5.25 5.65 -11.39
N LEU A 25 4.05 6.05 -11.83
CA LEU A 25 3.81 7.40 -12.30
C LEU A 25 3.96 8.42 -11.17
N LEU A 26 3.42 8.09 -10.00
CA LEU A 26 3.53 8.93 -8.82
C LEU A 26 5.00 9.13 -8.42
N ARG A 27 5.77 8.05 -8.41
CA ARG A 27 7.18 8.08 -8.05
C ARG A 27 7.99 8.92 -9.03
N GLU A 28 7.68 8.83 -10.31
CA GLU A 28 8.34 9.64 -11.32
C GLU A 28 8.04 11.12 -11.12
N ALA A 29 6.79 11.46 -10.85
CA ALA A 29 6.41 12.85 -10.59
C ALA A 29 7.11 13.40 -9.35
N ALA A 30 7.21 12.59 -8.30
CA ALA A 30 7.90 12.97 -7.08
C ALA A 30 9.39 13.23 -7.37
N ALA A 31 10.02 12.36 -8.14
CA ALA A 31 11.43 12.51 -8.49
C ALA A 31 11.67 13.81 -9.26
N ALA A 32 10.74 14.19 -10.11
CA ALA A 32 10.84 15.46 -10.85
C ALA A 32 10.82 16.67 -9.89
N ASP A 33 10.19 16.51 -8.74
CA ASP A 33 10.16 17.54 -7.70
C ASP A 33 11.27 17.36 -6.65
N GLY A 34 12.20 16.43 -6.89
CA GLY A 34 13.30 16.18 -5.99
C GLY A 34 12.95 15.33 -4.78
N VAL A 35 11.82 14.61 -4.84
CA VAL A 35 11.37 13.78 -3.74
C VAL A 35 11.52 12.30 -4.10
N ALA A 36 12.18 11.55 -3.23
CA ALA A 36 12.35 10.11 -3.42
C ALA A 36 11.29 9.38 -2.63
N LEU A 37 10.31 8.81 -3.32
CA LEU A 37 9.32 7.95 -2.69
C LEU A 37 9.86 6.53 -2.63
N ILE A 38 9.74 5.91 -1.46
CA ILE A 38 10.22 4.56 -1.24
C ILE A 38 9.04 3.68 -0.87
N LEU A 39 8.82 2.65 -1.66
CA LEU A 39 7.80 1.66 -1.34
C LEU A 39 8.32 0.77 -0.22
N ASN A 40 7.61 0.77 0.89
CA ASN A 40 8.01 0.05 2.09
C ASN A 40 7.28 -1.27 2.23
N SER A 41 6.06 -1.33 1.72
CA SER A 41 5.21 -2.52 1.81
C SER A 41 4.10 -2.42 0.78
N GLY A 42 3.78 -3.53 0.16
CA GLY A 42 2.72 -3.60 -0.83
C GLY A 42 1.78 -4.75 -0.52
N PHE A 43 1.64 -5.69 -1.48
CA PHE A 43 0.77 -6.84 -1.31
C PHE A 43 1.22 -7.72 -0.15
N ARG A 44 0.25 -8.22 0.60
CA ARG A 44 0.49 -9.16 1.70
C ARG A 44 -0.33 -10.42 1.49
N THR A 45 0.32 -11.57 1.74
CA THR A 45 -0.39 -12.84 1.76
C THR A 45 -1.18 -12.96 3.05
N MET A 46 -2.10 -13.94 3.07
CA MET A 46 -2.84 -14.25 4.28
C MET A 46 -1.90 -14.55 5.44
N LYS A 47 -0.84 -15.33 5.17
CA LYS A 47 0.12 -15.72 6.19
C LYS A 47 0.89 -14.54 6.76
N GLU A 48 1.29 -13.62 5.90
CA GLU A 48 1.96 -12.40 6.34
C GLU A 48 1.05 -11.55 7.21
N GLN A 49 -0.22 -11.45 6.83
CA GLN A 49 -1.17 -10.66 7.60
C GLN A 49 -1.45 -11.32 8.95
N GLU A 50 -1.48 -12.65 9.01
CA GLU A 50 -1.62 -13.38 10.27
C GLU A 50 -0.47 -13.04 11.22
N TYR A 51 0.75 -13.03 10.70
CA TYR A 51 1.91 -12.67 11.52
C TYR A 51 1.78 -11.25 12.07
N LEU A 52 1.42 -10.30 11.22
CA LEU A 52 1.28 -8.90 11.65
C LEU A 52 0.18 -8.72 12.68
N TYR A 53 -0.93 -9.43 12.51
CA TYR A 53 -2.03 -9.34 13.45
C TYR A 53 -1.65 -9.93 14.80
N ASP A 54 -0.94 -11.06 14.80
CA ASP A 54 -0.42 -11.64 16.03
C ASP A 54 0.54 -10.69 16.73
N CYS A 55 1.38 -9.99 15.98
CA CYS A 55 2.27 -8.98 16.54
C CYS A 55 1.49 -7.85 17.20
N TYR A 56 0.41 -7.43 16.58
CA TYR A 56 -0.43 -6.37 17.12
C TYR A 56 -1.09 -6.82 18.43
N LEU A 57 -1.62 -8.03 18.46
CA LEU A 57 -2.30 -8.54 19.66
C LEU A 57 -1.32 -8.78 20.82
N SER A 58 -0.16 -9.34 20.53
CA SER A 58 0.82 -9.69 21.56
C SER A 58 1.73 -8.54 21.94
N LYS A 59 1.90 -7.55 21.07
CA LYS A 59 2.83 -6.43 21.20
C LYS A 59 4.29 -6.88 21.25
N LYS A 60 4.60 -8.08 20.77
CA LYS A 60 5.95 -8.65 20.87
C LYS A 60 6.79 -8.50 19.61
N CYS A 61 6.18 -8.10 18.51
CA CYS A 61 6.90 -7.92 17.26
C CYS A 61 6.25 -6.78 16.47
N ASN A 62 6.91 -6.37 15.39
CA ASN A 62 6.44 -5.27 14.54
C ASN A 62 6.10 -4.01 15.36
N SER A 63 6.83 -3.78 16.48
CA SER A 63 6.63 -2.66 17.40
C SER A 63 5.21 -2.57 17.96
N GLY A 64 4.44 -3.65 17.91
CA GLY A 64 3.04 -3.67 18.35
C GLY A 64 2.12 -2.82 17.49
N ASN A 65 2.53 -2.51 16.27
CA ASN A 65 1.75 -1.66 15.37
C ASN A 65 0.41 -2.28 15.01
N LEU A 66 -0.59 -1.42 14.87
CA LEU A 66 -1.94 -1.85 14.50
C LEU A 66 -1.91 -2.63 13.18
N ALA A 67 -2.64 -3.73 13.17
CA ALA A 67 -2.80 -4.54 11.96
C ALA A 67 -4.22 -5.06 11.87
N ALA A 68 -4.76 -5.09 10.66
CA ALA A 68 -6.09 -5.62 10.41
C ALA A 68 -6.08 -7.15 10.53
N LYS A 69 -7.25 -7.72 10.84
CA LYS A 69 -7.39 -9.18 10.84
C LYS A 69 -7.04 -9.75 9.47
N PRO A 70 -6.48 -10.97 9.43
CA PRO A 70 -6.24 -11.64 8.15
C PRO A 70 -7.53 -11.70 7.33
N GLY A 71 -7.40 -11.37 6.04
CA GLY A 71 -8.55 -11.30 5.13
C GLY A 71 -9.20 -9.92 5.07
N PHE A 72 -8.85 -9.00 5.96
CA PHE A 72 -9.48 -7.67 6.02
C PHE A 72 -8.51 -6.52 5.72
N SER A 73 -7.28 -6.83 5.34
CA SER A 73 -6.32 -5.80 4.99
C SER A 73 -6.37 -5.50 3.50
N ASN A 74 -6.39 -4.22 3.14
CA ASN A 74 -6.33 -3.82 1.74
C ASN A 74 -4.95 -4.06 1.11
N HIS A 75 -3.94 -4.35 1.92
CA HIS A 75 -2.67 -4.85 1.39
C HIS A 75 -2.86 -6.23 0.76
N GLN A 76 -3.79 -7.02 1.25
CA GLN A 76 -4.11 -8.33 0.66
C GLN A 76 -4.88 -8.21 -0.65
N ASN A 77 -5.54 -7.06 -0.86
CA ASN A 77 -6.24 -6.78 -2.12
C ASN A 77 -5.31 -6.17 -3.18
N GLY A 78 -4.08 -5.88 -2.82
CA GLY A 78 -3.10 -5.31 -3.75
C GLY A 78 -3.29 -3.83 -4.04
N ILE A 79 -4.14 -3.13 -3.28
CA ILE A 79 -4.37 -1.70 -3.50
C ILE A 79 -3.71 -0.81 -2.46
N ALA A 80 -3.35 -1.35 -1.30
CA ALA A 80 -2.75 -0.55 -0.24
C ALA A 80 -1.23 -0.64 -0.30
N LEU A 81 -0.59 0.49 -0.16
CA LEU A 81 0.85 0.61 -0.19
C LEU A 81 1.31 1.42 1.02
N ASP A 82 2.41 1.02 1.61
CA ASP A 82 3.10 1.83 2.60
C ASP A 82 4.24 2.54 1.89
N ILE A 83 4.15 3.85 1.78
CA ILE A 83 5.08 4.68 1.02
C ILE A 83 5.78 5.65 1.96
N LYS A 84 7.11 5.64 1.92
CA LYS A 84 7.89 6.63 2.65
C LYS A 84 8.08 7.88 1.82
N ASP A 85 7.82 9.00 2.44
CA ASP A 85 8.10 10.31 1.89
C ASP A 85 8.85 11.06 2.99
N PRO A 86 10.05 11.59 2.74
CA PRO A 86 10.86 12.22 3.78
C PRO A 86 10.13 13.24 4.64
N SER A 87 9.16 13.95 4.06
CA SER A 87 8.40 14.97 4.79
C SER A 87 6.91 14.64 4.89
N ALA A 88 6.46 13.64 4.19
CA ALA A 88 5.05 13.28 4.01
C ALA A 88 4.22 14.38 3.33
N LYS A 89 4.77 15.56 3.14
CA LYS A 89 4.02 16.69 2.56
C LYS A 89 3.72 16.50 1.09
N TRP A 90 4.68 15.95 0.37
CA TRP A 90 4.52 15.80 -1.07
C TRP A 90 3.37 14.85 -1.39
N LEU A 91 3.28 13.74 -0.66
CA LEU A 91 2.19 12.78 -0.86
C LEU A 91 0.83 13.40 -0.55
N TYR A 92 0.70 14.12 0.56
CA TYR A 92 -0.57 14.78 0.87
C TYR A 92 -0.98 15.80 -0.18
N ALA A 93 -0.01 16.44 -0.83
CA ALA A 93 -0.29 17.45 -1.85
C ALA A 93 -0.61 16.84 -3.22
N HIS A 94 -0.04 15.68 -3.55
CA HIS A 94 -0.04 15.21 -4.93
C HIS A 94 -0.64 13.82 -5.15
N ALA A 95 -0.67 12.96 -4.13
CA ALA A 95 -1.04 11.56 -4.34
C ALA A 95 -2.44 11.38 -4.93
N ARG A 96 -3.38 12.22 -4.56
CA ARG A 96 -4.76 12.10 -5.07
C ARG A 96 -4.83 12.29 -6.58
N SER A 97 -3.97 13.12 -7.15
CA SER A 97 -3.91 13.32 -8.60
C SER A 97 -3.50 12.05 -9.34
N TYR A 98 -2.92 11.09 -8.63
CA TYR A 98 -2.49 9.82 -9.20
C TYR A 98 -3.34 8.65 -8.70
N GLY A 99 -4.47 8.96 -8.07
CA GLY A 99 -5.42 7.93 -7.65
C GLY A 99 -5.20 7.35 -6.28
N PHE A 100 -4.33 7.94 -5.46
CA PHE A 100 -4.07 7.43 -4.12
C PHE A 100 -4.70 8.31 -3.05
N GLU A 101 -5.23 7.67 -2.01
CA GLU A 101 -5.79 8.37 -0.87
C GLU A 101 -5.23 7.79 0.42
N ASN A 102 -5.02 8.65 1.40
CA ASN A 102 -4.68 8.21 2.75
C ASN A 102 -5.97 7.86 3.47
N THR A 103 -6.17 6.58 3.70
CA THR A 103 -7.41 6.07 4.29
C THR A 103 -7.29 5.80 5.78
N VAL A 104 -6.08 5.91 6.32
CA VAL A 104 -5.82 5.73 7.75
C VAL A 104 -5.12 6.99 8.26
N PRO A 105 -5.86 7.95 8.82
CA PRO A 105 -5.28 9.25 9.19
C PRO A 105 -4.10 9.17 10.15
N SER A 106 -4.05 8.13 10.98
CA SER A 106 -2.94 7.96 11.92
C SER A 106 -1.68 7.38 11.27
N GLU A 107 -1.76 7.01 10.00
CA GLU A 107 -0.66 6.40 9.27
C GLU A 107 -0.34 7.23 8.02
N PRO A 108 0.54 8.21 8.13
CA PRO A 108 0.86 9.07 6.99
C PRO A 108 1.55 8.34 5.84
N TRP A 109 2.02 7.12 6.08
CA TRP A 109 2.65 6.29 5.05
C TRP A 109 1.65 5.41 4.31
N HIS A 110 0.42 5.26 4.81
CA HIS A 110 -0.55 4.31 4.26
C HIS A 110 -1.39 4.96 3.17
N TRP A 111 -1.28 4.44 1.96
CA TRP A 111 -1.98 4.98 0.79
C TRP A 111 -2.68 3.85 0.04
N GLU A 112 -3.90 4.11 -0.39
CA GLU A 112 -4.69 3.12 -1.13
C GLU A 112 -5.03 3.66 -2.50
N TYR A 113 -4.88 2.80 -3.50
CA TYR A 113 -5.23 3.16 -4.86
C TYR A 113 -6.75 3.14 -4.99
N ALA A 114 -7.31 4.33 -5.19
CA ALA A 114 -8.76 4.52 -5.36
C ALA A 114 -9.08 5.17 -6.70
N GLY A 115 -8.09 5.24 -7.58
CA GLY A 115 -8.26 5.82 -8.90
C GLY A 115 -9.11 4.96 -9.81
N ALA A 116 -9.02 5.23 -11.11
CA ALA A 116 -9.81 4.50 -12.07
C ALA A 116 -9.56 3.01 -11.92
N ASP A 117 -10.55 2.31 -11.43
CA ASP A 117 -10.45 0.90 -11.20
C ASP A 117 -10.37 0.18 -12.55
N PRO A 118 -9.34 -0.62 -12.76
CA PRO A 118 -9.23 -1.40 -13.98
C PRO A 118 -10.22 -2.56 -14.04
N GLY A 119 -11.27 -2.50 -13.26
CA GLY A 119 -12.30 -3.50 -13.35
C GLY A 119 -12.01 -4.73 -12.52
N GLY A 120 -12.40 -4.68 -11.28
CA GLY A 120 -12.46 -5.86 -10.47
C GLY A 120 -11.13 -6.50 -10.10
N MET A 121 -10.07 -5.78 -10.22
CA MET A 121 -8.78 -6.37 -9.87
C MET A 121 -8.72 -6.86 -8.42
N CYS A 122 -9.54 -6.29 -7.59
CA CYS A 122 -9.59 -6.68 -6.18
C CYS A 122 -10.80 -7.53 -5.85
N THR A 123 -11.60 -7.88 -6.82
CA THR A 123 -12.87 -8.55 -6.57
C THR A 123 -12.96 -9.93 -7.17
N GLU A 124 -11.97 -10.35 -7.86
CA GLU A 124 -12.01 -11.64 -8.59
C GLU A 124 -11.98 -12.86 -7.75
#